data_e007f1b389b4e4cb27fe50f2a12e5ca1
#
_entry.id   e007f1b389b4e4cb27fe50f2a12e5ca1
#
_cell.length_a   1.000
_cell.length_b   1.000
_cell.length_c   1.000
_cell.angle_alpha   90.00
_cell.angle_beta   90.00
_cell.angle_gamma   90.00
#
_symmetry.space_group_name_H-M   'P 1'
#
loop_
_entity.id
_entity.type
_entity.pdbx_description
1 polymer ?
#
loop_
_entity_poly.entity_id
_entity_poly.type
_entity_poly.pdbx_seq_one_letter_code
_entity_poly.pdbx_strand_id
1 'polypeptide(L)'
;MRELIQQIFKAYRFDEKWQDDGIEFYSAESEEKTSFFLIDYIDATGEGITDVTMHTMLKRLEKDYIDENTNGKGVKRKIQELFVNNNASIAAQIDKNTSAIYPIKLESLNNLDKYRNLIYSVEESPHYFRRFVLPYTDNQVDELKRIISDYPEKNIVNVLSEIANQEDAYYELAGHRNLDNAYELVIRLFSKIPFLQYNFVAQQKPMAVEKRIESEMGAELLKYHTLICNNCVDIDRYIEVSNLSEDDAAIEAEMKKRLEKRG
;
A
#
# COMPACT_ATOMS: atom_id res chain seq x y z
N MET A 1 -15.24 2.66 -11.21
CA MET A 1 -14.34 1.85 -10.35
C MET A 1 -14.29 0.39 -10.79
N ARG A 2 -15.40 -0.32 -10.99
CA ARG A 2 -15.41 -1.76 -11.36
C ARG A 2 -14.54 -2.06 -12.58
N GLU A 3 -14.75 -1.39 -13.70
CA GLU A 3 -13.95 -1.57 -14.92
C GLU A 3 -12.45 -1.35 -14.71
N LEU A 4 -12.08 -0.37 -13.89
CA LEU A 4 -10.68 -0.06 -13.55
C LEU A 4 -10.03 -1.24 -12.80
N ILE A 5 -10.72 -1.76 -11.79
CA ILE A 5 -10.24 -2.93 -11.03
C ILE A 5 -10.12 -4.15 -11.94
N GLN A 6 -11.12 -4.43 -12.77
CA GLN A 6 -11.08 -5.54 -13.74
C GLN A 6 -9.88 -5.43 -14.69
N GLN A 7 -9.58 -4.24 -15.19
CA GLN A 7 -8.40 -4.02 -16.04
C GLN A 7 -7.10 -4.27 -15.29
N ILE A 8 -7.00 -3.82 -14.03
CA ILE A 8 -5.82 -4.07 -13.18
C ILE A 8 -5.66 -5.58 -12.94
N PHE A 9 -6.73 -6.28 -12.57
CA PHE A 9 -6.68 -7.73 -12.33
C PHE A 9 -6.26 -8.49 -13.58
N LYS A 10 -6.83 -8.15 -14.72
CA LYS A 10 -6.48 -8.74 -16.02
C LYS A 10 -5.01 -8.50 -16.39
N ALA A 11 -4.47 -7.30 -16.11
CA ALA A 11 -3.06 -6.99 -16.37
C ALA A 11 -2.10 -7.89 -15.56
N TYR A 12 -2.53 -8.36 -14.40
CA TYR A 12 -1.78 -9.30 -13.54
C TYR A 12 -2.17 -10.76 -13.72
N ARG A 13 -2.97 -11.09 -14.77
CA ARG A 13 -3.44 -12.43 -15.09
C ARG A 13 -4.28 -13.08 -13.98
N PHE A 14 -5.16 -12.28 -13.40
CA PHE A 14 -6.24 -12.78 -12.55
C PHE A 14 -7.52 -12.82 -13.37
N ASP A 15 -8.20 -13.97 -13.35
CA ASP A 15 -9.48 -14.18 -14.00
C ASP A 15 -10.63 -14.07 -13.02
N GLU A 16 -11.69 -13.43 -13.45
CA GLU A 16 -12.97 -13.51 -12.77
C GLU A 16 -13.54 -14.93 -12.95
N LYS A 17 -13.67 -15.65 -11.84
CA LYS A 17 -14.20 -17.02 -11.84
C LYS A 17 -15.68 -17.09 -11.50
N TRP A 18 -16.17 -16.06 -10.81
CA TRP A 18 -17.53 -16.06 -10.32
C TRP A 18 -17.96 -14.65 -9.91
N GLN A 19 -19.24 -14.33 -10.16
CA GLN A 19 -19.90 -13.11 -9.68
C GLN A 19 -21.30 -13.44 -9.19
N ASP A 20 -21.69 -12.94 -8.00
CA ASP A 20 -23.02 -13.06 -7.45
C ASP A 20 -23.28 -11.94 -6.43
N ASP A 21 -24.50 -11.37 -6.46
CA ASP A 21 -24.96 -10.33 -5.54
C ASP A 21 -23.96 -9.17 -5.32
N GLY A 22 -23.27 -8.77 -6.40
CA GLY A 22 -22.31 -7.67 -6.37
C GLY A 22 -20.92 -8.05 -5.85
N ILE A 23 -20.72 -9.30 -5.42
CA ILE A 23 -19.42 -9.85 -5.03
C ILE A 23 -18.77 -10.49 -6.26
N GLU A 24 -17.53 -10.15 -6.52
CA GLU A 24 -16.70 -10.75 -7.57
C GLU A 24 -15.61 -11.60 -6.95
N PHE A 25 -15.32 -12.75 -7.55
CA PHE A 25 -14.23 -13.63 -7.13
C PHE A 25 -13.22 -13.81 -8.24
N TYR A 26 -11.96 -13.56 -7.92
CA TYR A 26 -10.82 -13.69 -8.83
C TYR A 26 -9.82 -14.70 -8.31
N SER A 27 -9.25 -15.47 -9.23
CA SER A 27 -8.07 -16.30 -8.96
C SER A 27 -7.03 -16.13 -10.07
N ALA A 28 -5.77 -16.47 -9.78
CA ALA A 28 -4.73 -16.49 -10.80
C ALA A 28 -5.03 -17.56 -11.86
N GLU A 29 -4.62 -17.31 -13.10
CA GLU A 29 -4.71 -18.27 -14.21
C GLU A 29 -3.85 -19.52 -13.95
N SER A 30 -2.74 -19.39 -13.25
CA SER A 30 -1.80 -20.47 -12.98
C SER A 30 -2.13 -21.19 -11.67
N GLU A 31 -2.18 -22.53 -11.71
CA GLU A 31 -2.38 -23.37 -10.52
C GLU A 31 -1.27 -23.22 -9.46
N GLU A 32 -0.10 -22.73 -9.87
CA GLU A 32 1.02 -22.45 -8.95
C GLU A 32 0.78 -21.23 -8.06
N LYS A 33 -0.08 -20.29 -8.49
CA LYS A 33 -0.44 -19.10 -7.74
C LYS A 33 -1.73 -19.33 -6.98
N THR A 34 -1.64 -19.47 -5.68
CA THR A 34 -2.77 -19.72 -4.77
C THR A 34 -3.32 -18.43 -4.15
N SER A 35 -3.31 -17.33 -4.86
CA SER A 35 -3.86 -16.05 -4.38
C SER A 35 -5.28 -15.87 -4.90
N PHE A 36 -6.20 -15.57 -3.97
CA PHE A 36 -7.61 -15.38 -4.24
C PHE A 36 -8.06 -14.00 -3.80
N PHE A 37 -8.99 -13.43 -4.54
CA PHE A 37 -9.53 -12.11 -4.24
C PHE A 37 -11.05 -12.12 -4.29
N LEU A 38 -11.65 -11.54 -3.27
CA LEU A 38 -13.06 -11.20 -3.22
C LEU A 38 -13.19 -9.68 -3.30
N ILE A 39 -14.08 -9.19 -4.16
CA ILE A 39 -14.35 -7.75 -4.28
C ILE A 39 -15.81 -7.52 -4.00
N ASP A 40 -16.09 -6.68 -2.99
CA ASP A 40 -17.44 -6.27 -2.61
C ASP A 40 -17.56 -4.76 -2.74
N TYR A 41 -18.28 -4.30 -3.77
CA TYR A 41 -18.48 -2.88 -4.06
C TYR A 41 -19.55 -2.29 -3.15
N ILE A 42 -19.19 -1.25 -2.40
CA ILE A 42 -20.06 -0.58 -1.46
C ILE A 42 -20.34 0.84 -1.97
N ASP A 43 -21.61 1.18 -2.09
CA ASP A 43 -22.04 2.56 -2.37
C ASP A 43 -22.48 3.23 -1.06
N ALA A 44 -21.72 4.23 -0.65
CA ALA A 44 -21.95 5.00 0.57
C ALA A 44 -22.23 6.49 0.26
N THR A 45 -22.85 6.78 -0.89
CA THR A 45 -23.21 8.15 -1.31
C THR A 45 -24.60 8.59 -0.84
N GLY A 46 -25.42 7.70 -0.27
CA GLY A 46 -26.79 8.02 0.15
C GLY A 46 -26.85 8.93 1.37
N GLU A 47 -27.90 9.78 1.41
CA GLU A 47 -28.22 10.56 2.60
C GLU A 47 -28.53 9.63 3.79
N GLY A 48 -28.01 9.95 4.98
CA GLY A 48 -28.31 9.22 6.21
C GLY A 48 -27.44 7.97 6.46
N ILE A 49 -26.34 7.77 5.73
CA ILE A 49 -25.40 6.71 6.05
C ILE A 49 -24.75 6.99 7.40
N THR A 50 -25.14 6.18 8.38
CA THR A 50 -24.58 6.21 9.74
C THR A 50 -23.39 5.25 9.86
N ASP A 51 -22.65 5.37 10.95
CA ASP A 51 -21.56 4.42 11.29
C ASP A 51 -22.10 2.98 11.39
N VAL A 52 -23.33 2.80 11.89
CA VAL A 52 -23.96 1.49 11.99
C VAL A 52 -24.26 0.91 10.60
N THR A 53 -24.79 1.73 9.69
CA THR A 53 -25.07 1.30 8.31
C THR A 53 -23.77 0.95 7.59
N MET A 54 -22.73 1.78 7.69
CA MET A 54 -21.41 1.53 7.10
C MET A 54 -20.79 0.24 7.66
N HIS A 55 -20.87 0.05 8.97
CA HIS A 55 -20.38 -1.16 9.61
C HIS A 55 -21.12 -2.42 9.10
N THR A 56 -22.43 -2.34 8.92
CA THR A 56 -23.23 -3.44 8.39
C THR A 56 -22.82 -3.79 6.96
N MET A 57 -22.62 -2.77 6.11
CA MET A 57 -22.16 -2.94 4.72
C MET A 57 -20.78 -3.63 4.67
N LEU A 58 -19.82 -3.16 5.47
CA LEU A 58 -18.46 -3.72 5.53
C LEU A 58 -18.41 -5.15 6.10
N LYS A 59 -19.38 -5.52 6.92
CA LYS A 59 -19.49 -6.89 7.48
C LYS A 59 -20.36 -7.82 6.66
N ARG A 60 -21.01 -7.34 5.61
CA ARG A 60 -21.87 -8.16 4.76
C ARG A 60 -21.15 -9.39 4.22
N LEU A 61 -20.00 -9.15 3.56
CA LEU A 61 -19.21 -10.22 2.97
C LEU A 61 -18.78 -11.28 4.01
N GLU A 62 -18.42 -10.86 5.22
CA GLU A 62 -18.04 -11.79 6.29
C GLU A 62 -19.20 -12.70 6.67
N LYS A 63 -20.40 -12.13 6.79
CA LYS A 63 -21.62 -12.88 7.07
C LYS A 63 -21.95 -13.84 5.94
N ASP A 64 -21.95 -13.35 4.69
CA ASP A 64 -22.31 -14.14 3.50
C ASP A 64 -21.26 -15.21 3.20
N TYR A 65 -20.01 -15.02 3.66
CA TYR A 65 -18.92 -15.97 3.47
C TYR A 65 -19.20 -17.31 4.17
N ILE A 66 -19.81 -17.26 5.36
CA ILE A 66 -20.05 -18.47 6.19
C ILE A 66 -21.50 -18.93 6.10
N ASP A 67 -22.44 -18.04 5.74
CA ASP A 67 -23.87 -18.31 5.88
C ASP A 67 -24.32 -19.53 5.04
N GLU A 68 -24.52 -20.65 5.73
CA GLU A 68 -25.04 -21.89 5.16
C GLU A 68 -26.57 -21.90 5.05
N ASN A 69 -27.26 -20.89 5.62
CA ASN A 69 -28.72 -20.92 5.84
C ASN A 69 -29.54 -20.31 4.71
N THR A 70 -28.96 -19.55 3.82
CA THR A 70 -29.68 -18.99 2.65
C THR A 70 -29.60 -19.96 1.47
N ASN A 71 -30.59 -20.76 1.28
CA ASN A 71 -30.97 -21.60 0.09
C ASN A 71 -29.88 -22.00 -0.92
N GLY A 72 -28.65 -21.96 -0.58
CA GLY A 72 -27.53 -22.33 -1.42
C GLY A 72 -26.25 -21.75 -0.93
N LYS A 73 -25.48 -22.34 -0.14
CA LYS A 73 -24.03 -22.30 -0.16
C LYS A 73 -23.44 -20.90 0.04
N GLY A 74 -22.98 -20.60 1.24
CA GLY A 74 -22.18 -19.42 1.52
C GLY A 74 -21.04 -19.26 0.51
N VAL A 75 -20.54 -18.04 0.35
CA VAL A 75 -19.49 -17.70 -0.64
C VAL A 75 -18.30 -18.66 -0.56
N LYS A 76 -17.88 -19.04 0.64
CA LYS A 76 -16.80 -20.01 0.87
C LYS A 76 -17.07 -21.34 0.17
N ARG A 77 -18.26 -21.88 0.30
CA ARG A 77 -18.63 -23.16 -0.30
C ARG A 77 -18.69 -23.09 -1.82
N LYS A 78 -19.23 -22.00 -2.36
CA LYS A 78 -19.22 -21.75 -3.82
C LYS A 78 -17.80 -21.74 -4.38
N ILE A 79 -16.88 -21.03 -3.69
CA ILE A 79 -15.47 -21.02 -4.07
C ILE A 79 -14.85 -22.42 -3.99
N GLN A 80 -15.09 -23.14 -2.90
CA GLN A 80 -14.59 -24.50 -2.74
C GLN A 80 -15.07 -25.42 -3.84
N GLU A 81 -16.31 -25.35 -4.28
CA GLU A 81 -16.86 -26.16 -5.36
C GLU A 81 -16.20 -25.90 -6.72
N LEU A 82 -15.74 -24.67 -6.98
CA LEU A 82 -14.95 -24.36 -8.20
C LEU A 82 -13.64 -25.14 -8.25
N PHE A 83 -13.09 -25.54 -7.11
CA PHE A 83 -11.78 -26.21 -7.02
C PHE A 83 -11.85 -27.68 -6.64
N VAL A 84 -13.00 -28.20 -6.18
CA VAL A 84 -13.15 -29.59 -5.70
C VAL A 84 -12.72 -30.61 -6.75
N ASN A 85 -12.97 -30.34 -8.03
CA ASN A 85 -12.59 -31.25 -9.12
C ASN A 85 -11.12 -31.15 -9.52
N ASN A 86 -10.42 -30.09 -9.11
CA ASN A 86 -9.09 -29.80 -9.59
C ASN A 86 -8.00 -29.97 -8.52
N ASN A 87 -8.27 -29.61 -7.26
CA ASN A 87 -7.27 -29.74 -6.20
C ASN A 87 -7.85 -29.54 -4.79
N ALA A 88 -8.06 -30.63 -4.04
CA ALA A 88 -8.54 -30.57 -2.65
C ALA A 88 -7.62 -29.81 -1.70
N SER A 89 -6.32 -29.72 -1.99
CA SER A 89 -5.37 -28.97 -1.18
C SER A 89 -5.56 -27.45 -1.33
N ILE A 90 -5.97 -26.98 -2.51
CA ILE A 90 -6.29 -25.57 -2.75
C ILE A 90 -7.53 -25.17 -1.96
N ALA A 91 -8.56 -26.02 -1.96
CA ALA A 91 -9.79 -25.78 -1.20
C ALA A 91 -9.54 -25.57 0.31
N ALA A 92 -8.54 -26.27 0.88
CA ALA A 92 -8.17 -26.14 2.29
C ALA A 92 -7.39 -24.84 2.61
N GLN A 93 -6.81 -24.20 1.61
CA GLN A 93 -5.97 -23.00 1.76
C GLN A 93 -6.72 -21.70 1.44
N ILE A 94 -7.96 -21.78 0.96
CA ILE A 94 -8.73 -20.62 0.49
C ILE A 94 -8.76 -19.51 1.54
N ASP A 95 -9.11 -19.82 2.78
CA ASP A 95 -9.22 -18.80 3.84
C ASP A 95 -7.92 -18.03 4.08
N LYS A 96 -6.78 -18.73 4.03
CA LYS A 96 -5.47 -18.13 4.31
C LYS A 96 -4.95 -17.28 3.14
N ASN A 97 -5.32 -17.64 1.93
CA ASN A 97 -4.80 -17.06 0.70
C ASN A 97 -5.80 -16.10 0.04
N THR A 98 -6.95 -15.87 0.66
CA THR A 98 -7.95 -14.92 0.19
C THR A 98 -7.70 -13.53 0.76
N SER A 99 -7.83 -12.53 -0.09
CA SER A 99 -7.88 -11.12 0.27
C SER A 99 -9.22 -10.54 -0.18
N ALA A 100 -9.92 -9.83 0.71
CA ALA A 100 -11.12 -9.10 0.36
C ALA A 100 -10.79 -7.62 0.14
N ILE A 101 -11.25 -7.07 -0.96
CA ILE A 101 -11.12 -5.65 -1.30
C ILE A 101 -12.51 -5.04 -1.28
N TYR A 102 -12.68 -3.96 -0.54
CA TYR A 102 -13.93 -3.22 -0.42
C TYR A 102 -13.78 -1.83 -1.06
N PRO A 103 -14.05 -1.68 -2.37
CA PRO A 103 -14.14 -0.36 -2.98
C PRO A 103 -15.37 0.35 -2.43
N ILE A 104 -15.16 1.43 -1.64
CA ILE A 104 -16.24 2.21 -1.05
C ILE A 104 -16.37 3.53 -1.78
N LYS A 105 -17.50 3.70 -2.45
CA LYS A 105 -17.86 4.96 -3.07
C LYS A 105 -18.35 5.94 -2.00
N LEU A 106 -17.71 7.09 -1.92
CA LEU A 106 -18.07 8.20 -1.06
C LEU A 106 -18.49 9.41 -1.90
N GLU A 107 -19.37 10.22 -1.37
CA GLU A 107 -19.71 11.51 -1.97
C GLU A 107 -18.54 12.50 -1.89
N SER A 108 -17.80 12.45 -0.77
CA SER A 108 -16.61 13.27 -0.53
C SER A 108 -15.65 12.55 0.40
N LEU A 109 -14.35 12.69 0.12
CA LEU A 109 -13.29 12.16 0.98
C LEU A 109 -13.20 12.87 2.34
N ASN A 110 -13.76 14.05 2.47
CA ASN A 110 -13.86 14.74 3.78
C ASN A 110 -14.63 13.92 4.81
N ASN A 111 -15.48 13.01 4.37
CA ASN A 111 -16.20 12.08 5.25
C ASN A 111 -15.36 10.90 5.71
N LEU A 112 -14.17 10.70 5.13
CA LEU A 112 -13.31 9.54 5.44
C LEU A 112 -12.85 9.52 6.90
N ASP A 113 -12.54 10.67 7.47
CA ASP A 113 -12.11 10.77 8.87
C ASP A 113 -13.18 10.25 9.85
N LYS A 114 -14.46 10.44 9.51
CA LYS A 114 -15.58 9.90 10.28
C LYS A 114 -15.57 8.38 10.34
N TYR A 115 -15.19 7.71 9.26
CA TYR A 115 -15.18 6.25 9.16
C TYR A 115 -13.83 5.61 9.46
N ARG A 116 -12.80 6.39 9.80
CA ARG A 116 -11.42 5.92 9.99
C ARG A 116 -11.32 4.75 10.98
N ASN A 117 -11.88 4.89 12.18
CA ASN A 117 -11.83 3.86 13.20
C ASN A 117 -12.55 2.58 12.78
N LEU A 118 -13.65 2.73 12.05
CA LEU A 118 -14.40 1.62 11.51
C LEU A 118 -13.59 0.88 10.44
N ILE A 119 -12.98 1.61 9.50
CA ILE A 119 -12.11 1.04 8.47
C ILE A 119 -10.97 0.26 9.10
N TYR A 120 -10.26 0.83 10.07
CA TYR A 120 -9.20 0.12 10.79
C TYR A 120 -9.73 -1.14 11.50
N SER A 121 -10.87 -1.08 12.17
CA SER A 121 -11.43 -2.25 12.83
C SER A 121 -11.77 -3.39 11.85
N VAL A 122 -12.10 -3.07 10.61
CA VAL A 122 -12.36 -4.05 9.56
C VAL A 122 -11.06 -4.61 9.00
N GLU A 123 -10.09 -3.76 8.68
CA GLU A 123 -8.81 -4.18 8.11
C GLU A 123 -7.96 -4.99 9.09
N GLU A 124 -7.99 -4.67 10.38
CA GLU A 124 -7.24 -5.38 11.43
C GLU A 124 -7.96 -6.60 11.99
N SER A 125 -9.20 -6.86 11.55
CA SER A 125 -9.96 -8.02 12.04
C SER A 125 -9.30 -9.34 11.63
N PRO A 126 -9.02 -10.27 12.56
CA PRO A 126 -8.27 -11.50 12.29
C PRO A 126 -9.12 -12.61 11.63
N HIS A 127 -10.37 -12.34 11.26
CA HIS A 127 -11.30 -13.37 10.79
C HIS A 127 -11.12 -13.69 9.31
N TYR A 128 -11.02 -14.94 8.97
CA TYR A 128 -11.03 -15.60 7.66
C TYR A 128 -9.97 -15.14 6.67
N PHE A 129 -10.02 -13.89 6.17
CA PHE A 129 -9.19 -13.36 5.08
C PHE A 129 -8.69 -11.96 5.39
N ARG A 130 -7.63 -11.55 4.70
CA ARG A 130 -7.13 -10.16 4.77
C ARG A 130 -8.14 -9.22 4.13
N ARG A 131 -8.30 -8.04 4.69
CA ARG A 131 -9.26 -7.04 4.22
C ARG A 131 -8.57 -5.75 3.89
N PHE A 132 -9.00 -5.16 2.78
CA PHE A 132 -8.48 -3.90 2.28
C PHE A 132 -9.66 -3.00 1.90
N VAL A 133 -9.79 -1.88 2.57
CA VAL A 133 -10.83 -0.88 2.29
C VAL A 133 -10.26 0.17 1.37
N LEU A 134 -10.91 0.38 0.22
CA LEU A 134 -10.48 1.31 -0.83
C LEU A 134 -11.54 2.41 -1.02
N PRO A 135 -11.48 3.52 -0.25
CA PRO A 135 -12.38 4.65 -0.45
C PRO A 135 -12.07 5.38 -1.75
N TYR A 136 -13.12 5.82 -2.45
CA TYR A 136 -12.99 6.59 -3.67
C TYR A 136 -14.21 7.48 -3.90
N THR A 137 -14.08 8.47 -4.80
CA THR A 137 -15.17 9.29 -5.32
C THR A 137 -15.32 9.08 -6.83
N ASP A 138 -16.47 9.44 -7.38
CA ASP A 138 -16.66 9.41 -8.84
C ASP A 138 -15.70 10.35 -9.54
N ASN A 139 -15.45 11.54 -8.97
CA ASN A 139 -14.51 12.52 -9.53
C ASN A 139 -13.11 11.92 -9.75
N GLN A 140 -12.58 11.22 -8.75
CA GLN A 140 -11.28 10.54 -8.84
C GLN A 140 -11.24 9.48 -9.94
N VAL A 141 -12.33 8.70 -10.05
CA VAL A 141 -12.42 7.63 -11.06
C VAL A 141 -12.53 8.20 -12.46
N ASP A 142 -13.35 9.24 -12.66
CA ASP A 142 -13.55 9.84 -13.96
C ASP A 142 -12.29 10.56 -14.46
N GLU A 143 -11.58 11.25 -13.56
CA GLU A 143 -10.30 11.85 -13.88
C GLU A 143 -9.25 10.79 -14.26
N LEU A 144 -9.15 9.70 -13.47
CA LEU A 144 -8.22 8.62 -13.77
C LEU A 144 -8.54 7.91 -15.09
N LYS A 145 -9.82 7.66 -15.38
CA LYS A 145 -10.25 7.09 -16.67
C LYS A 145 -9.87 7.98 -17.84
N ARG A 146 -10.03 9.31 -17.69
CA ARG A 146 -9.60 10.27 -18.72
C ARG A 146 -8.11 10.17 -18.97
N ILE A 147 -7.29 10.18 -17.92
CA ILE A 147 -5.83 10.06 -18.05
C ILE A 147 -5.47 8.74 -18.74
N ILE A 148 -6.08 7.62 -18.35
CA ILE A 148 -5.82 6.31 -18.97
C ILE A 148 -6.18 6.34 -20.46
N SER A 149 -7.28 6.99 -20.84
CA SER A 149 -7.72 7.07 -22.24
C SER A 149 -6.76 7.87 -23.14
N ASP A 150 -5.96 8.76 -22.58
CA ASP A 150 -4.92 9.50 -23.31
C ASP A 150 -3.71 8.63 -23.67
N TYR A 151 -3.61 7.42 -23.09
CA TYR A 151 -2.50 6.47 -23.32
C TYR A 151 -3.00 5.07 -23.75
N PRO A 152 -3.73 4.95 -24.87
CA PRO A 152 -4.38 3.69 -25.26
C PRO A 152 -3.39 2.55 -25.53
N GLU A 153 -2.15 2.86 -25.91
CA GLU A 153 -1.09 1.88 -26.18
C GLU A 153 -0.34 1.38 -24.94
N LYS A 154 -0.52 2.05 -23.81
CA LYS A 154 0.18 1.69 -22.56
C LYS A 154 -0.64 0.68 -21.75
N ASN A 155 0.08 -0.26 -21.12
CA ASN A 155 -0.53 -1.06 -20.07
C ASN A 155 -0.98 -0.18 -18.91
N ILE A 156 -2.17 -0.45 -18.37
CA ILE A 156 -2.75 0.31 -17.25
C ILE A 156 -1.78 0.44 -16.07
N VAL A 157 -1.04 -0.62 -15.73
CA VAL A 157 -0.09 -0.62 -14.60
C VAL A 157 1.04 0.39 -14.82
N ASN A 158 1.49 0.55 -16.07
CA ASN A 158 2.50 1.54 -16.40
C ASN A 158 1.97 2.97 -16.26
N VAL A 159 0.72 3.21 -16.69
CA VAL A 159 0.08 4.52 -16.54
C VAL A 159 -0.08 4.85 -15.05
N LEU A 160 -0.57 3.91 -14.24
CA LEU A 160 -0.68 4.11 -12.79
C LEU A 160 0.68 4.39 -12.14
N SER A 161 1.75 3.69 -12.57
CA SER A 161 3.10 3.93 -12.06
C SER A 161 3.64 5.30 -12.46
N GLU A 162 3.38 5.77 -13.68
CA GLU A 162 3.75 7.11 -14.12
C GLU A 162 3.04 8.20 -13.31
N ILE A 163 1.74 8.03 -13.05
CA ILE A 163 0.99 8.94 -12.19
C ILE A 163 1.59 8.96 -10.78
N ALA A 164 1.84 7.79 -10.19
CA ALA A 164 2.38 7.69 -8.84
C ALA A 164 3.79 8.27 -8.68
N ASN A 165 4.55 8.39 -9.79
CA ASN A 165 5.89 9.00 -9.81
C ASN A 165 5.89 10.53 -9.98
N GLN A 166 4.74 11.19 -10.01
CA GLN A 166 4.65 12.65 -10.11
C GLN A 166 5.08 13.32 -8.80
N GLU A 167 6.24 13.94 -8.79
CA GLU A 167 6.85 14.53 -7.60
C GLU A 167 6.00 15.69 -7.03
N ASP A 168 5.53 16.58 -7.91
CA ASP A 168 4.71 17.72 -7.50
C ASP A 168 3.40 17.26 -6.83
N ALA A 169 2.74 16.25 -7.40
CA ALA A 169 1.53 15.66 -6.83
C ALA A 169 1.77 14.97 -5.49
N TYR A 170 2.95 14.38 -5.29
CA TYR A 170 3.35 13.82 -4.00
C TYR A 170 3.45 14.91 -2.93
N TYR A 171 4.12 16.04 -3.22
CA TYR A 171 4.24 17.13 -2.25
C TYR A 171 2.89 17.79 -1.96
N GLU A 172 2.03 17.90 -2.97
CA GLU A 172 0.68 18.41 -2.79
C GLU A 172 -0.12 17.50 -1.84
N LEU A 173 -0.10 16.17 -2.06
CA LEU A 173 -0.78 15.21 -1.18
C LEU A 173 -0.19 15.21 0.24
N ALA A 174 1.12 15.36 0.38
CA ALA A 174 1.77 15.44 1.69
C ALA A 174 1.39 16.71 2.47
N GLY A 175 1.15 17.82 1.76
CA GLY A 175 0.74 19.11 2.35
C GLY A 175 -0.76 19.23 2.62
N HIS A 176 -1.57 18.55 1.85
CA HIS A 176 -3.04 18.61 1.92
C HIS A 176 -3.64 17.22 2.07
N ARG A 177 -4.52 17.05 3.03
CA ARG A 177 -5.30 15.82 3.17
C ARG A 177 -6.50 15.87 2.21
N ASN A 178 -6.76 14.74 1.53
CA ASN A 178 -7.95 14.55 0.69
C ASN A 178 -8.02 15.54 -0.51
N LEU A 179 -7.12 15.36 -1.48
CA LEU A 179 -7.10 16.17 -2.72
C LEU A 179 -8.27 15.87 -3.66
N ASP A 180 -8.92 14.72 -3.50
CA ASP A 180 -10.01 14.24 -4.36
C ASP A 180 -9.64 14.22 -5.86
N ASN A 181 -8.41 13.82 -6.18
CA ASN A 181 -7.89 13.73 -7.53
C ASN A 181 -7.43 12.30 -7.90
N ALA A 182 -7.11 12.09 -9.17
CA ALA A 182 -6.64 10.80 -9.68
C ALA A 182 -5.35 10.32 -9.00
N TYR A 183 -4.43 11.23 -8.67
CA TYR A 183 -3.17 10.87 -7.99
C TYR A 183 -3.43 10.17 -6.66
N GLU A 184 -4.27 10.76 -5.81
CA GLU A 184 -4.61 10.18 -4.50
C GLU A 184 -5.27 8.80 -4.63
N LEU A 185 -6.17 8.62 -5.63
CA LEU A 185 -6.75 7.32 -5.93
C LEU A 185 -5.69 6.29 -6.32
N VAL A 186 -4.74 6.67 -7.17
CA VAL A 186 -3.64 5.80 -7.60
C VAL A 186 -2.77 5.36 -6.42
N ILE A 187 -2.41 6.27 -5.52
CA ILE A 187 -1.67 5.92 -4.29
C ILE A 187 -2.45 4.95 -3.41
N ARG A 188 -3.77 5.14 -3.30
CA ARG A 188 -4.63 4.18 -2.57
C ARG A 188 -4.70 2.82 -3.26
N LEU A 189 -4.79 2.77 -4.58
CA LEU A 189 -4.75 1.50 -5.33
C LEU A 189 -3.48 0.73 -5.03
N PHE A 190 -2.30 1.36 -5.11
CA PHE A 190 -1.03 0.72 -4.76
C PHE A 190 -0.95 0.28 -3.29
N SER A 191 -1.58 0.99 -2.37
CA SER A 191 -1.54 0.65 -0.95
C SER A 191 -2.55 -0.44 -0.55
N LYS A 192 -3.64 -0.62 -1.31
CA LYS A 192 -4.78 -1.49 -0.94
C LYS A 192 -4.95 -2.71 -1.83
N ILE A 193 -4.31 -2.76 -2.99
CA ILE A 193 -4.31 -3.94 -3.86
C ILE A 193 -3.00 -4.70 -3.66
N PRO A 194 -2.99 -5.87 -2.96
CA PRO A 194 -1.75 -6.47 -2.45
C PRO A 194 -0.76 -6.93 -3.52
N PHE A 195 -1.23 -7.22 -4.73
CA PHE A 195 -0.38 -7.66 -5.83
C PHE A 195 0.07 -6.52 -6.75
N LEU A 196 -0.53 -5.35 -6.61
CA LEU A 196 -0.18 -4.18 -7.41
C LEU A 196 1.16 -3.63 -6.91
N GLN A 197 2.22 -3.89 -7.66
CA GLN A 197 3.56 -3.47 -7.29
C GLN A 197 3.85 -2.07 -7.84
N TYR A 198 4.28 -1.20 -6.97
CA TYR A 198 4.78 0.10 -7.33
C TYR A 198 6.22 -0.02 -7.84
N ASN A 199 6.43 0.27 -9.13
CA ASN A 199 7.75 0.33 -9.71
C ASN A 199 8.25 1.78 -9.66
N PHE A 200 9.06 2.08 -8.67
CA PHE A 200 9.73 3.37 -8.59
C PHE A 200 10.72 3.48 -9.75
N VAL A 201 10.37 4.27 -10.73
CA VAL A 201 11.32 4.68 -11.77
C VAL A 201 12.07 5.87 -11.21
N ALA A 202 13.20 5.62 -10.56
CA ALA A 202 14.08 6.67 -10.13
C ALA A 202 14.57 7.45 -11.39
N GLN A 203 13.98 8.59 -11.65
CA GLN A 203 14.49 9.52 -12.67
C GLN A 203 15.88 10.07 -12.28
N GLN A 204 16.19 10.07 -11.01
CA GLN A 204 17.52 10.28 -10.46
C GLN A 204 17.86 9.09 -9.56
N LYS A 205 19.06 8.51 -9.70
CA LYS A 205 19.57 7.60 -8.68
C LYS A 205 19.40 8.31 -7.35
N PRO A 206 18.66 7.74 -6.37
CA PRO A 206 18.57 8.35 -5.05
C PRO A 206 20.01 8.63 -4.63
N MET A 207 20.32 9.87 -4.34
CA MET A 207 21.62 10.22 -3.80
C MET A 207 21.77 9.40 -2.53
N ALA A 208 22.82 8.60 -2.45
CA ALA A 208 23.06 7.78 -1.28
C ALA A 208 22.86 8.66 -0.03
N VAL A 209 22.22 8.13 1.00
CA VAL A 209 21.88 8.89 2.22
C VAL A 209 23.11 9.62 2.73
N GLU A 210 24.30 8.99 2.65
CA GLU A 210 25.57 9.59 3.00
C GLU A 210 25.86 10.88 2.21
N LYS A 211 25.68 10.86 0.89
CA LYS A 211 25.92 12.06 0.04
C LYS A 211 24.91 13.16 0.31
N ARG A 212 23.66 12.81 0.65
CA ARG A 212 22.67 13.81 1.03
C ARG A 212 23.02 14.46 2.37
N ILE A 213 23.40 13.64 3.35
CA ILE A 213 23.90 14.11 4.64
C ILE A 213 25.11 15.03 4.43
N GLU A 214 26.08 14.60 3.62
CA GLU A 214 27.27 15.40 3.27
C GLU A 214 26.91 16.74 2.62
N SER A 215 25.90 16.76 1.75
CA SER A 215 25.47 18.01 1.07
C SER A 215 24.74 19.00 1.98
N GLU A 216 24.07 18.48 3.02
CA GLU A 216 23.31 19.28 3.99
C GLU A 216 24.15 19.65 5.24
N MET A 217 25.29 18.99 5.45
CA MET A 217 26.19 19.29 6.55
C MET A 217 26.99 20.59 6.31
N GLY A 218 27.07 21.47 7.30
CA GLY A 218 28.01 22.58 7.29
C GLY A 218 29.46 22.08 7.23
N ALA A 219 30.37 22.90 6.68
CA ALA A 219 31.77 22.53 6.43
C ALA A 219 32.50 21.96 7.66
N GLU A 220 32.13 22.37 8.85
CA GLU A 220 32.70 21.90 10.11
C GLU A 220 32.25 20.46 10.44
N LEU A 221 30.93 20.20 10.37
CA LEU A 221 30.37 18.87 10.59
C LEU A 221 30.81 17.87 9.52
N LEU A 222 30.95 18.30 8.27
CA LEU A 222 31.46 17.47 7.19
C LEU A 222 32.88 16.97 7.45
N LYS A 223 33.73 17.82 8.06
CA LYS A 223 35.09 17.44 8.46
C LYS A 223 35.10 16.30 9.49
N TYR A 224 34.23 16.36 10.49
CA TYR A 224 34.11 15.31 11.51
C TYR A 224 33.51 14.04 10.93
N HIS A 225 32.47 14.16 10.10
CA HIS A 225 31.85 13.03 9.40
C HIS A 225 32.88 12.28 8.54
N THR A 226 33.68 13.01 7.75
CA THR A 226 34.74 12.41 6.92
C THR A 226 35.81 11.71 7.76
N LEU A 227 36.18 12.28 8.90
CA LEU A 227 37.11 11.67 9.85
C LEU A 227 36.57 10.35 10.42
N ILE A 228 35.31 10.31 10.78
CA ILE A 228 34.63 9.12 11.32
C ILE A 228 34.53 8.02 10.26
N CYS A 229 34.00 8.36 9.07
CA CYS A 229 33.75 7.38 8.01
C CYS A 229 35.04 6.80 7.41
N ASN A 230 36.07 7.64 7.23
CA ASN A 230 37.32 7.19 6.62
C ASN A 230 38.24 6.39 7.57
N ASN A 231 38.05 6.53 8.88
CA ASN A 231 38.96 5.88 9.85
C ASN A 231 38.32 4.68 10.58
N CYS A 232 37.10 4.26 10.24
CA CYS A 232 36.40 3.13 10.90
C CYS A 232 36.54 3.17 12.43
N VAL A 233 36.30 4.34 13.03
CA VAL A 233 36.54 4.54 14.46
C VAL A 233 35.43 3.85 15.26
N ASP A 234 35.83 2.99 16.18
CA ASP A 234 34.98 2.28 17.11
C ASP A 234 34.24 3.29 18.02
N ILE A 235 32.91 3.27 17.98
CA ILE A 235 32.03 4.22 18.70
C ILE A 235 32.33 4.20 20.22
N ASP A 236 32.67 3.04 20.78
CA ASP A 236 32.98 2.89 22.20
C ASP A 236 34.23 3.69 22.62
N ARG A 237 35.17 3.84 21.71
CA ARG A 237 36.35 4.70 21.92
C ARG A 237 36.07 6.18 21.81
N TYR A 238 35.03 6.57 21.09
CA TYR A 238 34.57 7.96 21.00
C TYR A 238 33.97 8.45 22.31
N ILE A 239 33.22 7.58 22.99
CA ILE A 239 32.61 7.87 24.29
C ILE A 239 33.68 8.11 25.37
N GLU A 240 34.81 7.40 25.30
CA GLU A 240 35.95 7.63 26.20
C GLU A 240 36.62 8.99 25.97
N VAL A 241 36.66 9.49 24.72
CA VAL A 241 37.26 10.79 24.37
C VAL A 241 36.35 11.95 24.79
N SER A 242 35.03 11.80 24.73
CA SER A 242 34.07 12.84 25.14
C SER A 242 34.13 13.19 26.64
N ASN A 243 34.78 12.36 27.45
CA ASN A 243 34.99 12.61 28.88
C ASN A 243 36.27 13.42 29.17
N LEU A 244 37.06 13.81 28.15
CA LEU A 244 38.40 14.36 28.37
C LEU A 244 38.48 15.89 28.49
N SER A 245 37.63 16.67 27.95
CA SER A 245 37.43 18.10 28.19
C SER A 245 36.38 18.71 27.27
N GLU A 246 35.80 19.85 27.66
CA GLU A 246 34.94 20.68 26.79
C GLU A 246 35.76 21.54 25.78
N ASP A 247 37.08 21.33 25.69
CA ASP A 247 37.97 22.08 24.80
C ASP A 247 38.16 21.33 23.48
N ASP A 248 37.55 21.83 22.41
CA ASP A 248 37.60 21.24 21.05
C ASP A 248 39.03 21.01 20.56
N ALA A 249 39.98 21.88 20.92
CA ALA A 249 41.38 21.76 20.51
C ALA A 249 42.09 20.56 21.18
N ALA A 250 41.76 20.29 22.45
CA ALA A 250 42.30 19.15 23.17
C ALA A 250 41.74 17.81 22.62
N ILE A 251 40.47 17.78 22.25
CA ILE A 251 39.82 16.64 21.61
C ILE A 251 40.46 16.36 20.23
N GLU A 252 40.67 17.40 19.41
CA GLU A 252 41.29 17.25 18.09
C GLU A 252 42.74 16.78 18.20
N ALA A 253 43.51 17.26 19.16
CA ALA A 253 44.90 16.82 19.39
C ALA A 253 44.99 15.35 19.86
N GLU A 254 44.11 14.93 20.76
CA GLU A 254 44.09 13.54 21.21
C GLU A 254 43.62 12.57 20.13
N MET A 255 42.66 12.97 19.31
CA MET A 255 42.21 12.21 18.15
C MET A 255 43.34 12.03 17.12
N LYS A 256 44.07 13.09 16.76
CA LYS A 256 45.24 13.01 15.87
C LYS A 256 46.32 12.05 16.41
N LYS A 257 46.64 12.17 17.69
CA LYS A 257 47.65 11.29 18.36
C LYS A 257 47.26 9.83 18.37
N ARG A 258 45.97 9.53 18.46
CA ARG A 258 45.45 8.15 18.42
C ARG A 258 45.42 7.58 17.00
N LEU A 259 45.18 8.42 16.00
CA LEU A 259 45.25 8.03 14.58
C LEU A 259 46.69 7.74 14.11
N GLU A 260 47.66 8.56 14.53
CA GLU A 260 49.09 8.36 14.21
C GLU A 260 49.70 7.10 14.83
N LYS A 261 49.14 6.58 15.93
CA LYS A 261 49.57 5.34 16.54
C LYS A 261 49.07 4.07 15.85
N ARG A 262 48.22 4.20 14.83
CA ARG A 262 47.64 3.07 14.08
C ARG A 262 48.25 2.84 12.69
N GLY A 263 49.10 3.74 12.20
CA GLY A 263 49.91 3.56 11.00
C GLY A 263 51.29 3.04 11.39
#